data_f41f34b258da42e895d002deb8a2a4c7
#
_entry.id   f41f34b258da42e895d002deb8a2a4c7
#
_cell.length_a   1.000
_cell.length_b   1.000
_cell.length_c   1.000
_cell.angle_alpha   90.00
_cell.angle_beta   90.00
_cell.angle_gamma   90.00
#
_symmetry.space_group_name_H-M   'P 1'
#
loop_
_entity.id
_entity.type
_entity.pdbx_description
1 polymer ?
#
loop_
_entity_poly.entity_id
_entity_poly.type
_entity_poly.pdbx_seq_one_letter_code
_entity_poly.pdbx_strand_id
1 'polypeptide(L)'
;MPDLADLFPGFASHWIDTTVGRIFARAGGNGPPLLLLHGYTQTNVMWHRVAPVLAERFALVIPDLPGYGWSDVPRADEAHAPYDKRSMAKIMIEVMEKLGHVRFRLAGHDRGGRVAYRLTLDHPGRVERLATLDIVPTYD
;
A
#
# COMPACT_ATOMS: atom_id res chain seq x y z
N MET A 1 -8.07 -25.73 13.04
CA MET A 1 -8.15 -24.92 11.81
C MET A 1 -7.09 -25.39 10.84
N PRO A 2 -7.44 -25.60 9.57
CA PRO A 2 -6.40 -25.92 8.61
C PRO A 2 -5.48 -24.71 8.46
N ASP A 3 -4.18 -24.96 8.34
CA ASP A 3 -3.21 -23.92 8.08
C ASP A 3 -3.45 -23.36 6.68
N LEU A 4 -3.58 -22.03 6.61
CA LEU A 4 -3.69 -21.37 5.33
C LEU A 4 -2.31 -21.28 4.68
N ALA A 5 -2.25 -21.48 3.37
CA ALA A 5 -1.01 -21.32 2.64
C ALA A 5 -0.52 -19.88 2.74
N ASP A 6 0.76 -19.71 3.04
CA ASP A 6 1.37 -18.39 3.00
C ASP A 6 1.72 -18.06 1.55
N LEU A 7 1.06 -17.03 1.01
CA LEU A 7 1.27 -16.60 -0.36
C LEU A 7 2.50 -15.68 -0.52
N PHE A 8 3.11 -15.27 0.59
CA PHE A 8 4.33 -14.48 0.60
C PHE A 8 5.40 -15.15 1.46
N PRO A 9 5.86 -16.36 1.06
CA PRO A 9 6.85 -17.07 1.87
C PRO A 9 8.14 -16.25 1.98
N GLY A 10 8.68 -16.17 3.21
CA GLY A 10 9.87 -15.39 3.51
C GLY A 10 9.61 -13.91 3.81
N PHE A 11 8.38 -13.43 3.62
CA PHE A 11 8.02 -12.06 3.96
C PHE A 11 7.57 -11.95 5.40
N ALA A 12 7.88 -10.82 6.04
CA ALA A 12 7.41 -10.52 7.38
C ALA A 12 5.98 -9.95 7.33
N SER A 13 5.24 -10.16 8.41
CA SER A 13 3.93 -9.53 8.63
C SER A 13 4.09 -8.38 9.60
N HIS A 14 3.50 -7.23 9.26
CA HIS A 14 3.54 -6.03 10.09
C HIS A 14 2.12 -5.54 10.37
N TRP A 15 1.88 -5.18 11.63
CA TRP A 15 0.68 -4.48 12.06
C TRP A 15 1.12 -3.08 12.48
N ILE A 16 0.79 -2.09 11.69
CA ILE A 16 1.34 -0.73 11.82
C ILE A 16 0.24 0.19 12.32
N ASP A 17 0.45 0.78 13.49
CA ASP A 17 -0.49 1.74 14.07
C ASP A 17 -0.40 3.07 13.31
N THR A 18 -1.54 3.55 12.86
CA THR A 18 -1.66 4.83 12.16
C THR A 18 -2.69 5.71 12.86
N THR A 19 -2.83 6.95 12.41
CA THR A 19 -3.80 7.90 12.97
C THR A 19 -5.26 7.44 12.84
N VAL A 20 -5.55 6.46 11.95
CA VAL A 20 -6.91 5.99 11.69
C VAL A 20 -7.12 4.53 12.05
N GLY A 21 -6.14 3.88 12.67
CA GLY A 21 -6.22 2.48 13.05
C GLY A 21 -5.02 1.71 12.53
N ARG A 22 -5.10 0.41 12.63
CA ARG A 22 -3.99 -0.49 12.33
C ARG A 22 -4.03 -0.92 10.87
N ILE A 23 -2.90 -0.81 10.20
CA ILE A 23 -2.73 -1.27 8.81
C ILE A 23 -1.88 -2.53 8.81
N PHE A 24 -2.39 -3.57 8.15
CA PHE A 24 -1.65 -4.81 7.91
C PHE A 24 -0.82 -4.68 6.64
N ALA A 25 0.44 -5.11 6.68
CA ALA A 25 1.31 -5.14 5.51
C ALA A 25 2.24 -6.34 5.55
N ARG A 26 2.54 -6.89 4.37
CA ARG A 26 3.63 -7.84 4.21
C ARG A 26 4.83 -7.07 3.67
N ALA A 27 6.02 -7.42 4.16
CA ALA A 27 7.25 -6.76 3.74
C ALA A 27 8.37 -7.77 3.55
N GLY A 28 9.15 -7.58 2.49
CA GLY A 28 10.26 -8.49 2.19
C GLY A 28 11.09 -7.98 1.02
N GLY A 29 12.24 -8.62 0.83
CA GLY A 29 13.16 -8.26 -0.23
C GLY A 29 14.22 -7.27 0.20
N ASN A 30 15.14 -6.98 -0.72
CA ASN A 30 16.27 -6.08 -0.50
C ASN A 30 16.40 -5.13 -1.67
N GLY A 31 16.74 -3.88 -1.39
CA GLY A 31 16.96 -2.86 -2.39
C GLY A 31 16.18 -1.59 -2.10
N PRO A 32 15.99 -0.72 -3.10
CA PRO A 32 15.18 0.48 -2.92
C PRO A 32 13.76 0.12 -2.50
N PRO A 33 13.13 0.90 -1.59
CA PRO A 33 11.76 0.63 -1.16
C PRO A 33 10.76 0.78 -2.30
N LEU A 34 9.82 -0.17 -2.38
CA LEU A 34 8.72 -0.15 -3.34
C LEU A 34 7.42 -0.47 -2.62
N LEU A 35 6.49 0.48 -2.64
CA LEU A 35 5.15 0.33 -2.08
C LEU A 35 4.20 -0.14 -3.18
N LEU A 36 3.47 -1.24 -2.92
CA LEU A 36 2.51 -1.83 -3.85
C LEU A 36 1.09 -1.71 -3.29
N LEU A 37 0.22 -1.00 -4.00
CA LEU A 37 -1.16 -0.75 -3.56
C LEU A 37 -2.16 -1.50 -4.44
N HIS A 38 -3.03 -2.28 -3.79
CA HIS A 38 -4.07 -3.08 -4.45
C HIS A 38 -5.28 -2.24 -4.86
N GLY A 39 -6.17 -2.84 -5.66
CA GLY A 39 -7.38 -2.21 -6.13
C GLY A 39 -8.64 -2.57 -5.34
N TYR A 40 -9.79 -2.12 -5.85
CA TYR A 40 -11.10 -2.38 -5.27
C TYR A 40 -11.45 -3.86 -5.35
N THR A 41 -12.02 -4.34 -4.27
CA THR A 41 -12.36 -5.74 -3.96
C THR A 41 -11.16 -6.67 -3.89
N GLN A 42 -9.94 -6.11 -3.78
CA GLN A 42 -8.72 -6.88 -3.64
C GLN A 42 -8.08 -6.66 -2.26
N THR A 43 -6.99 -7.35 -2.03
CA THR A 43 -6.12 -7.20 -0.86
C THR A 43 -4.67 -7.25 -1.32
N ASN A 44 -3.73 -7.19 -0.36
CA ASN A 44 -2.31 -7.33 -0.67
C ASN A 44 -1.99 -8.59 -1.49
N VAL A 45 -2.83 -9.61 -1.39
CA VAL A 45 -2.63 -10.92 -2.04
C VAL A 45 -2.57 -10.82 -3.56
N MET A 46 -3.17 -9.79 -4.17
CA MET A 46 -3.11 -9.62 -5.62
C MET A 46 -1.67 -9.57 -6.16
N TRP A 47 -0.72 -9.16 -5.33
CA TRP A 47 0.68 -9.01 -5.71
C TRP A 47 1.51 -10.29 -5.53
N HIS A 48 0.93 -11.38 -5.02
CA HIS A 48 1.68 -12.54 -4.55
C HIS A 48 2.52 -13.24 -5.65
N ARG A 49 2.07 -13.17 -6.90
CA ARG A 49 2.81 -13.82 -8.02
C ARG A 49 4.02 -13.01 -8.48
N VAL A 50 3.97 -11.69 -8.37
CA VAL A 50 5.07 -10.83 -8.80
C VAL A 50 6.02 -10.49 -7.67
N ALA A 51 5.58 -10.61 -6.42
CA ALA A 51 6.37 -10.27 -5.26
C ALA A 51 7.73 -10.99 -5.19
N PRO A 52 7.84 -12.31 -5.42
CA PRO A 52 9.13 -12.98 -5.35
C PRO A 52 10.15 -12.41 -6.35
N VAL A 53 9.71 -12.07 -7.55
CA VAL A 53 10.59 -11.50 -8.59
C VAL A 53 11.00 -10.08 -8.20
N LEU A 54 10.05 -9.26 -7.77
CA LEU A 54 10.33 -7.88 -7.37
C LEU A 54 11.20 -7.82 -6.12
N ALA A 55 11.05 -8.75 -5.20
CA ALA A 55 11.82 -8.81 -3.97
C ALA A 55 13.32 -9.06 -4.19
N GLU A 56 13.71 -9.54 -5.36
CA GLU A 56 15.11 -9.69 -5.74
C GLU A 56 15.79 -8.33 -5.91
N ARG A 57 15.02 -7.29 -6.21
CA ARG A 57 15.54 -5.95 -6.54
C ARG A 57 15.05 -4.83 -5.64
N PHE A 58 13.96 -5.07 -4.91
CA PHE A 58 13.31 -4.03 -4.11
C PHE A 58 12.99 -4.54 -2.71
N ALA A 59 13.03 -3.64 -1.75
CA ALA A 59 12.41 -3.86 -0.44
C ALA A 59 10.92 -3.56 -0.59
N LEU A 60 10.09 -4.60 -0.65
CA LEU A 60 8.67 -4.48 -0.90
C LEU A 60 7.89 -4.21 0.37
N VAL A 61 6.91 -3.32 0.30
CA VAL A 61 5.88 -3.12 1.31
C VAL A 61 4.53 -3.26 0.62
N ILE A 62 3.73 -4.22 1.07
CA ILE A 62 2.48 -4.61 0.42
C ILE A 62 1.35 -4.57 1.44
N PRO A 63 0.76 -3.37 1.68
CA PRO A 63 -0.30 -3.22 2.68
C PRO A 63 -1.67 -3.59 2.13
N ASP A 64 -2.58 -3.88 3.07
CA ASP A 64 -4.01 -3.80 2.81
C ASP A 64 -4.44 -2.36 3.07
N LEU A 65 -5.14 -1.75 2.11
CA LEU A 65 -5.68 -0.40 2.27
C LEU A 65 -6.70 -0.35 3.43
N PRO A 66 -6.92 0.83 4.05
CA PRO A 66 -7.92 0.95 5.10
C PRO A 66 -9.28 0.41 4.66
N GLY A 67 -9.90 -0.44 5.48
CA GLY A 67 -11.17 -1.08 5.19
C GLY A 67 -11.06 -2.36 4.36
N TYR A 68 -9.86 -2.78 3.98
CA TYR A 68 -9.64 -3.99 3.18
C TYR A 68 -8.79 -5.00 3.95
N GLY A 69 -8.97 -6.27 3.58
CA GLY A 69 -8.18 -7.36 4.12
C GLY A 69 -8.14 -7.39 5.64
N TRP A 70 -6.95 -7.42 6.20
CA TRP A 70 -6.73 -7.46 7.64
C TRP A 70 -6.45 -6.09 8.27
N SER A 71 -6.45 -5.03 7.46
CA SER A 71 -6.39 -3.67 7.99
C SER A 71 -7.68 -3.30 8.68
N ASP A 72 -7.60 -2.41 9.68
CA ASP A 72 -8.78 -1.92 10.39
C ASP A 72 -9.75 -1.21 9.44
N VAL A 73 -11.03 -1.23 9.79
CA VAL A 73 -12.09 -0.51 9.08
C VAL A 73 -12.36 0.79 9.87
N PRO A 74 -11.73 1.91 9.46
CA PRO A 74 -11.95 3.16 10.16
C PRO A 74 -13.37 3.68 9.95
N ARG A 75 -13.88 4.40 10.95
CA ARG A 75 -15.15 5.07 10.82
C ARG A 75 -15.05 6.21 9.82
N ALA A 76 -15.93 6.23 8.82
CA ALA A 76 -16.04 7.36 7.91
C ALA A 76 -16.78 8.51 8.60
N ASP A 77 -16.33 9.74 8.38
CA ASP A 77 -17.06 10.93 8.77
C ASP A 77 -17.94 11.41 7.61
N GLU A 78 -18.59 12.56 7.76
CA GLU A 78 -19.49 13.12 6.74
C GLU A 78 -18.75 13.44 5.41
N ALA A 79 -17.46 13.68 5.45
CA ALA A 79 -16.63 13.91 4.27
C ALA A 79 -16.04 12.62 3.71
N HIS A 80 -16.46 11.47 4.21
CA HIS A 80 -15.97 10.14 3.86
C HIS A 80 -14.47 9.91 4.14
N ALA A 81 -13.86 10.76 4.97
CA ALA A 81 -12.54 10.50 5.48
C ALA A 81 -12.60 9.32 6.48
N PRO A 82 -11.63 8.42 6.48
CA PRO A 82 -10.38 8.44 5.75
C PRO A 82 -10.39 7.68 4.41
N TYR A 83 -11.56 7.48 3.82
CA TYR A 83 -11.68 6.68 2.60
C TYR A 83 -11.45 7.46 1.31
N ASP A 84 -11.34 8.79 1.38
CA ASP A 84 -10.92 9.56 0.20
C ASP A 84 -9.45 9.29 -0.13
N LYS A 85 -9.08 9.53 -1.38
CA LYS A 85 -7.73 9.17 -1.88
C LYS A 85 -6.62 9.94 -1.19
N ARG A 86 -6.88 11.20 -0.84
CA ARG A 86 -5.91 12.06 -0.15
C ARG A 86 -5.62 11.55 1.26
N SER A 87 -6.66 11.17 1.99
CA SER A 87 -6.50 10.61 3.33
C SER A 87 -5.80 9.26 3.30
N MET A 88 -6.16 8.39 2.35
CA MET A 88 -5.49 7.10 2.18
C MET A 88 -4.01 7.29 1.84
N ALA A 89 -3.68 8.28 1.00
CA ALA A 89 -2.30 8.59 0.67
C ALA A 89 -1.48 8.97 1.92
N LYS A 90 -2.05 9.79 2.79
CA LYS A 90 -1.40 10.16 4.06
C LYS A 90 -1.15 8.95 4.94
N ILE A 91 -2.10 8.03 5.01
CA ILE A 91 -1.95 6.80 5.79
C ILE A 91 -0.82 5.95 5.24
N MET A 92 -0.70 5.84 3.93
CA MET A 92 0.39 5.08 3.29
C MET A 92 1.74 5.72 3.57
N ILE A 93 1.83 7.03 3.66
CA ILE A 93 3.05 7.73 4.08
C ILE A 93 3.40 7.37 5.52
N GLU A 94 2.42 7.35 6.44
CA GLU A 94 2.65 6.93 7.83
C GLU A 94 3.18 5.50 7.89
N VAL A 95 2.62 4.59 7.10
CA VAL A 95 3.07 3.19 7.03
C VAL A 95 4.53 3.13 6.61
N MET A 96 4.90 3.83 5.55
CA MET A 96 6.27 3.81 5.04
C MET A 96 7.25 4.44 6.02
N GLU A 97 6.88 5.56 6.65
CA GLU A 97 7.72 6.21 7.66
C GLU A 97 8.00 5.29 8.85
N LYS A 98 6.98 4.59 9.34
CA LYS A 98 7.13 3.66 10.47
C LYS A 98 7.97 2.45 10.12
N LEU A 99 8.07 2.09 8.86
CA LEU A 99 8.96 1.04 8.38
C LEU A 99 10.34 1.57 7.99
N GLY A 100 10.59 2.87 8.17
CA GLY A 100 11.90 3.48 7.94
C GLY A 100 12.13 4.01 6.53
N HIS A 101 11.07 4.14 5.73
CA HIS A 101 11.19 4.57 4.33
C HIS A 101 10.60 5.97 4.14
N VAL A 102 11.47 6.98 4.03
CA VAL A 102 11.06 8.38 3.81
C VAL A 102 10.77 8.65 2.34
N ARG A 103 11.56 8.06 1.45
CA ARG A 103 11.36 8.12 0.00
C ARG A 103 11.26 6.71 -0.55
N PHE A 104 10.40 6.52 -1.54
CA PHE A 104 10.14 5.19 -2.09
C PHE A 104 9.62 5.28 -3.52
N ARG A 105 9.67 4.14 -4.21
CA ARG A 105 8.99 3.92 -5.47
C ARG A 105 7.60 3.39 -5.18
N LEU A 106 6.68 3.59 -6.11
CA LEU A 106 5.26 3.37 -5.86
C LEU A 106 4.59 2.78 -7.08
N ALA A 107 3.83 1.71 -6.89
CA ALA A 107 2.99 1.14 -7.93
C ALA A 107 1.60 0.89 -7.34
N GLY A 108 0.56 1.19 -8.11
CA GLY A 108 -0.81 0.97 -7.68
C GLY A 108 -1.67 0.46 -8.82
N HIS A 109 -2.61 -0.42 -8.47
CA HIS A 109 -3.56 -1.01 -9.40
C HIS A 109 -4.97 -0.52 -9.08
N ASP A 110 -5.72 -0.08 -10.09
CA ASP A 110 -7.11 0.35 -9.97
C ASP A 110 -7.26 1.45 -8.91
N ARG A 111 -8.02 1.22 -7.83
CA ARG A 111 -8.17 2.18 -6.73
C ARG A 111 -6.84 2.51 -6.06
N GLY A 112 -5.97 1.51 -5.92
CA GLY A 112 -4.60 1.72 -5.44
C GLY A 112 -3.79 2.63 -6.36
N GLY A 113 -4.05 2.57 -7.67
CA GLY A 113 -3.46 3.50 -8.63
C GLY A 113 -3.92 4.94 -8.42
N ARG A 114 -5.18 5.13 -8.05
CA ARG A 114 -5.72 6.47 -7.72
C ARG A 114 -5.09 7.02 -6.44
N VAL A 115 -4.94 6.18 -5.43
CA VAL A 115 -4.24 6.56 -4.20
C VAL A 115 -2.78 6.91 -4.52
N ALA A 116 -2.14 6.09 -5.35
CA ALA A 116 -0.73 6.24 -5.72
C ALA A 116 -0.47 7.57 -6.42
N TYR A 117 -1.26 7.92 -7.43
CA TYR A 117 -1.00 9.19 -8.11
C TYR A 117 -1.38 10.40 -7.24
N ARG A 118 -2.43 10.28 -6.40
CA ARG A 118 -2.76 11.35 -5.44
C ARG A 118 -1.61 11.57 -4.45
N LEU A 119 -1.04 10.47 -3.96
CA LEU A 119 0.13 10.52 -3.09
C LEU A 119 1.30 11.23 -3.78
N THR A 120 1.55 10.89 -5.03
CA THR A 120 2.65 11.49 -5.80
C THR A 120 2.43 12.99 -6.03
N LEU A 121 1.20 13.40 -6.33
CA LEU A 121 0.89 14.82 -6.55
C LEU A 121 0.96 15.64 -5.26
N ASP A 122 0.44 15.09 -4.16
CA ASP A 122 0.41 15.80 -2.88
C ASP A 122 1.74 15.75 -2.14
N HIS A 123 2.56 14.72 -2.39
CA HIS A 123 3.82 14.49 -1.68
C HIS A 123 4.96 14.15 -2.66
N PRO A 124 5.29 15.05 -3.59
CA PRO A 124 6.27 14.73 -4.63
C PRO A 124 7.68 14.43 -4.10
N GLY A 125 8.02 14.95 -2.92
CA GLY A 125 9.31 14.66 -2.28
C GLY A 125 9.44 13.24 -1.74
N ARG A 126 8.35 12.48 -1.68
CA ARG A 126 8.32 11.10 -1.14
C ARG A 126 8.42 10.04 -2.22
N VAL A 127 8.08 10.35 -3.46
CA VAL A 127 7.97 9.35 -4.53
C VAL A 127 9.06 9.58 -5.57
N GLU A 128 9.91 8.57 -5.75
CA GLU A 128 10.98 8.62 -6.74
C GLU A 128 10.47 8.23 -8.14
N ARG A 129 9.62 7.22 -8.22
CA ARG A 129 9.03 6.72 -9.47
C ARG A 129 7.63 6.19 -9.18
N LEU A 130 6.74 6.36 -10.15
CA LEU A 130 5.34 5.94 -10.05
C LEU A 130 4.96 5.05 -11.24
N ALA A 131 4.27 3.95 -10.95
CA ALA A 131 3.58 3.16 -11.96
C ALA A 131 2.11 3.01 -11.57
N THR A 132 1.22 3.25 -12.51
CA THR A 132 -0.22 3.00 -12.33
C THR A 132 -0.67 1.96 -13.35
N LEU A 133 -1.49 1.00 -12.87
CA LEU A 133 -1.95 -0.14 -13.67
C LEU A 133 -3.47 -0.12 -13.72
N ASP A 134 -4.02 -0.28 -14.91
CA ASP A 134 -5.46 -0.35 -15.16
C ASP A 134 -6.24 0.85 -14.63
N ILE A 135 -5.65 2.05 -14.71
CA ILE A 135 -6.28 3.28 -14.25
C ILE A 135 -5.77 4.46 -15.05
N VAL A 136 -6.67 5.37 -15.40
CA VAL A 136 -6.32 6.64 -16.01
C VAL A 136 -6.40 7.72 -14.92
N PRO A 137 -5.37 8.55 -14.77
CA PRO A 137 -5.43 9.68 -13.84
C PRO A 137 -6.60 10.59 -14.16
N THR A 138 -7.36 10.98 -13.13
CA THR A 138 -8.49 11.88 -13.28
C THR A 138 -8.09 13.29 -12.83
N TYR A 139 -8.69 14.27 -13.44
CA TYR A 139 -8.53 15.66 -13.01
C TYR A 139 -9.53 15.94 -11.88
N ASP A 140 -9.01 16.05 -10.67
CA ASP A 140 -9.81 16.45 -9.50
C ASP A 140 -9.11 17.56 -8.75
#